data_b7f1af68834a683fa185f0a0e33e3c88
#
_entry.id   b7f1af68834a683fa185f0a0e33e3c88
#
_cell.length_a   1.000
_cell.length_b   1.000
_cell.length_c   1.000
_cell.angle_alpha   90.00
_cell.angle_beta   90.00
_cell.angle_gamma   90.00
#
_symmetry.space_group_name_H-M   'P 1'
#
loop_
_entity.id
_entity.type
_entity.pdbx_description
1 polymer ?
#
loop_
_entity_poly.entity_id
_entity_poly.type
_entity_poly.pdbx_seq_one_letter_code
_entity_poly.pdbx_strand_id
1 'polypeptide(L)'
;MDINKILCGDSLEVLKDFEDNYFDSVVTDPPYGLAFMGKKWDYDVPQVELWKEVYRVLKPGGHILSFSGSRTYHRMAVNIEDAGFEIRDMLGWLYGSGFPKSHNIGKAVDKIQGNKREVVGKNKSGSKRNCMAGDFKGGEYNINKGNSKWEGWGTALKPAHEPIVMARKPFNTSVAKNVLTHGTGGINIDECRVGTERTKTTIKDLSEAHGNKFGKSGIKYKTLGYKENPEGRFPANIIHDGSEEXXXXRSIRSI
;
A
#
# COMPACT_ATOMS: atom_id res chain seq x y z
N MET A 1 31.46 0.22 -6.36
CA MET A 1 30.96 -0.90 -5.53
C MET A 1 30.36 -1.98 -6.42
N ASP A 2 30.44 -3.24 -5.98
CA ASP A 2 29.81 -4.34 -6.72
C ASP A 2 28.29 -4.27 -6.60
N ILE A 3 27.61 -4.54 -7.69
CA ILE A 3 26.16 -4.59 -7.74
C ILE A 3 25.65 -5.94 -7.19
N ASN A 4 24.36 -6.00 -6.89
CA ASN A 4 23.67 -7.22 -6.43
C ASN A 4 24.24 -7.77 -5.11
N LYS A 5 24.49 -6.90 -4.14
CA LYS A 5 24.95 -7.28 -2.80
C LYS A 5 23.86 -7.03 -1.75
N ILE A 6 23.85 -7.88 -0.74
CA ILE A 6 23.07 -7.67 0.48
C ILE A 6 24.02 -7.10 1.53
N LEU A 7 23.69 -5.92 2.03
CA LEU A 7 24.42 -5.26 3.11
C LEU A 7 23.59 -5.34 4.38
N CYS A 8 24.19 -5.87 5.45
CA CYS A 8 23.48 -6.01 6.73
C CYS A 8 24.03 -4.97 7.72
N GLY A 9 23.15 -4.12 8.21
CA GLY A 9 23.55 -3.07 9.18
C GLY A 9 22.42 -2.08 9.39
N ASP A 10 22.67 -1.11 10.25
CA ASP A 10 21.79 0.04 10.40
C ASP A 10 21.82 0.86 9.10
N SER A 11 20.64 1.09 8.53
CA SER A 11 20.55 1.75 7.22
C SER A 11 21.17 3.14 7.21
N LEU A 12 21.01 3.91 8.30
CA LEU A 12 21.60 5.25 8.42
C LEU A 12 23.14 5.19 8.36
N GLU A 13 23.72 4.16 8.99
CA GLU A 13 25.19 4.01 8.98
C GLU A 13 25.69 3.45 7.65
N VAL A 14 25.00 2.43 7.12
CA VAL A 14 25.39 1.79 5.85
C VAL A 14 25.34 2.80 4.69
N LEU A 15 24.34 3.69 4.66
CA LEU A 15 24.21 4.68 3.60
C LEU A 15 25.39 5.66 3.55
N LYS A 16 26.05 5.92 4.67
CA LYS A 16 27.22 6.82 4.73
C LYS A 16 28.40 6.34 3.87
N ASP A 17 28.47 5.04 3.59
CA ASP A 17 29.54 4.47 2.76
C ASP A 17 29.34 4.73 1.26
N PHE A 18 28.19 5.29 0.86
CA PHE A 18 27.88 5.58 -0.54
C PHE A 18 28.10 7.05 -0.87
N GLU A 19 28.53 7.31 -2.09
CA GLU A 19 28.71 8.67 -2.60
C GLU A 19 27.36 9.37 -2.81
N ASP A 20 27.38 10.70 -2.87
CA ASP A 20 26.21 11.50 -3.22
C ASP A 20 25.73 11.13 -4.62
N ASN A 21 24.42 11.08 -4.81
CA ASN A 21 23.79 10.85 -6.12
C ASN A 21 24.21 9.51 -6.75
N TYR A 22 24.32 8.47 -5.94
CA TYR A 22 24.77 7.14 -6.37
C TYR A 22 23.61 6.30 -6.95
N PHE A 23 22.45 6.29 -6.27
CA PHE A 23 21.33 5.39 -6.60
C PHE A 23 20.31 6.06 -7.54
N ASP A 24 19.72 5.27 -8.42
CA ASP A 24 18.67 5.73 -9.35
C ASP A 24 17.30 5.79 -8.67
N SER A 25 17.02 4.86 -7.78
CA SER A 25 15.74 4.76 -7.06
C SER A 25 15.91 4.01 -5.75
N VAL A 26 14.92 4.16 -4.86
CA VAL A 26 14.85 3.43 -3.59
C VAL A 26 13.46 2.81 -3.46
N VAL A 27 13.40 1.51 -3.15
CA VAL A 27 12.17 0.82 -2.76
C VAL A 27 12.43 0.21 -1.39
N THR A 28 11.57 0.50 -0.43
CA THR A 28 11.82 0.08 0.96
C THR A 28 10.54 -0.27 1.71
N ASP A 29 10.66 -1.26 2.59
CA ASP A 29 9.62 -1.68 3.52
C ASP A 29 10.16 -1.43 4.95
N PRO A 30 10.13 -0.18 5.41
CA PRO A 30 10.72 0.20 6.70
C PRO A 30 9.80 -0.11 7.88
N PRO A 31 10.23 0.08 9.13
CA PRO A 31 9.33 -0.02 10.28
C PRO A 31 8.13 0.93 10.15
N TYR A 32 6.94 0.45 10.52
CA TYR A 32 5.69 1.20 10.37
C TYR A 32 5.27 1.98 11.63
N GLY A 33 6.00 1.84 12.73
CA GLY A 33 5.63 2.49 13.98
C GLY A 33 4.38 1.91 14.61
N LEU A 34 4.16 0.62 14.47
CA LEU A 34 2.98 -0.08 14.98
C LEU A 34 3.28 -0.90 16.24
N ALA A 35 4.50 -0.82 16.75
CA ALA A 35 5.02 -1.60 17.88
C ALA A 35 4.79 -3.11 17.66
N PHE A 36 5.14 -3.60 16.47
CA PHE A 36 4.90 -4.98 16.06
C PHE A 36 5.50 -5.96 17.07
N MET A 37 4.64 -6.78 17.69
CA MET A 37 5.01 -7.73 18.73
C MET A 37 5.78 -7.10 19.91
N GLY A 38 5.59 -5.80 20.17
CA GLY A 38 6.29 -5.07 21.22
C GLY A 38 7.78 -4.83 20.94
N LYS A 39 8.19 -4.98 19.68
CA LYS A 39 9.60 -4.80 19.30
C LYS A 39 9.97 -3.33 19.22
N LYS A 40 11.07 -2.96 19.85
CA LYS A 40 11.52 -1.57 19.92
C LYS A 40 11.82 -0.95 18.56
N TRP A 41 12.30 -1.74 17.60
CA TRP A 41 12.62 -1.25 16.27
C TRP A 41 11.40 -0.75 15.49
N ASP A 42 10.18 -1.13 15.90
CA ASP A 42 8.94 -0.72 15.25
C ASP A 42 8.09 0.21 16.15
N TYR A 43 8.73 0.95 17.06
CA TYR A 43 7.98 1.91 17.90
C TYR A 43 7.68 3.21 17.17
N ASP A 44 8.43 3.55 16.13
CA ASP A 44 8.19 4.76 15.34
C ASP A 44 8.54 4.50 13.87
N VAL A 45 8.08 5.39 13.00
CA VAL A 45 8.49 5.39 11.59
C VAL A 45 9.93 5.95 11.50
N PRO A 46 10.66 5.64 10.41
CA PRO A 46 12.01 6.21 10.25
C PRO A 46 12.00 7.73 10.34
N GLN A 47 12.95 8.26 11.07
CA GLN A 47 13.06 9.69 11.33
C GLN A 47 13.67 10.43 10.13
N VAL A 48 13.52 11.74 10.12
CA VAL A 48 13.96 12.63 9.03
C VAL A 48 15.44 12.43 8.68
N GLU A 49 16.28 12.12 9.67
CA GLU A 49 17.72 11.92 9.48
C GLU A 49 18.04 10.78 8.50
N LEU A 50 17.30 9.65 8.59
CA LEU A 50 17.47 8.57 7.64
C LEU A 50 17.09 9.04 6.22
N TRP A 51 15.98 9.74 6.10
CA TRP A 51 15.50 10.22 4.78
C TRP A 51 16.45 11.27 4.18
N LYS A 52 17.16 12.05 5.01
CA LYS A 52 18.20 12.96 4.54
C LYS A 52 19.39 12.20 3.94
N GLU A 53 19.76 11.06 4.52
CA GLU A 53 20.83 10.22 3.93
C GLU A 53 20.33 9.56 2.64
N VAL A 54 19.07 9.08 2.61
CA VAL A 54 18.47 8.58 1.37
C VAL A 54 18.45 9.67 0.30
N TYR A 55 18.11 10.91 0.68
CA TYR A 55 18.12 12.06 -0.22
C TYR A 55 19.52 12.30 -0.77
N ARG A 56 20.55 12.27 0.10
CA ARG A 56 21.93 12.50 -0.31
C ARG A 56 22.38 11.50 -1.37
N VAL A 57 22.15 10.20 -1.14
CA VAL A 57 22.64 9.15 -2.04
C VAL A 57 21.79 8.95 -3.29
N LEU A 58 20.59 9.51 -3.34
CA LEU A 58 19.70 9.37 -4.50
C LEU A 58 20.04 10.43 -5.55
N LYS A 59 20.04 10.07 -6.84
CA LYS A 59 20.27 11.01 -7.94
C LYS A 59 19.15 12.05 -8.05
N PRO A 60 19.42 13.27 -8.54
CA PRO A 60 18.34 14.24 -8.82
C PRO A 60 17.27 13.60 -9.71
N GLY A 61 16.00 13.71 -9.33
CA GLY A 61 14.89 13.06 -10.05
C GLY A 61 14.65 11.60 -9.67
N GLY A 62 15.51 10.99 -8.86
CA GLY A 62 15.31 9.62 -8.37
C GLY A 62 14.07 9.52 -7.51
N HIS A 63 13.34 8.40 -7.63
CA HIS A 63 12.10 8.16 -6.89
C HIS A 63 12.32 7.27 -5.68
N ILE A 64 11.54 7.53 -4.64
CA ILE A 64 11.38 6.63 -3.48
C ILE A 64 9.98 6.02 -3.55
N LEU A 65 9.91 4.71 -3.28
CA LEU A 65 8.67 4.00 -2.95
C LEU A 65 8.85 3.43 -1.55
N SER A 66 8.17 4.03 -0.56
CA SER A 66 8.25 3.59 0.84
C SER A 66 6.91 3.03 1.29
N PHE A 67 6.86 1.74 1.58
CA PHE A 67 5.70 1.11 2.18
C PHE A 67 5.45 1.68 3.57
N SER A 68 4.21 1.65 4.02
CA SER A 68 3.85 2.15 5.34
C SER A 68 2.52 1.56 5.83
N GLY A 69 2.30 1.64 7.13
CA GLY A 69 1.04 1.25 7.73
C GLY A 69 -0.03 2.34 7.50
N SER A 70 -1.28 1.92 7.27
CA SER A 70 -2.40 2.85 7.04
C SER A 70 -2.61 3.83 8.20
N ARG A 71 -2.22 3.45 9.44
CA ARG A 71 -2.37 4.31 10.62
C ARG A 71 -1.26 5.34 10.79
N THR A 72 -0.09 5.10 10.18
CA THR A 72 1.13 5.91 10.37
C THR A 72 1.65 6.51 9.07
N TYR A 73 0.97 6.26 7.96
CA TYR A 73 1.34 6.77 6.62
C TYR A 73 1.64 8.27 6.63
N HIS A 74 0.80 9.04 7.32
CA HIS A 74 0.95 10.50 7.37
C HIS A 74 2.30 10.92 7.96
N ARG A 75 2.77 10.21 9.01
CA ARG A 75 4.09 10.49 9.61
C ARG A 75 5.22 10.12 8.66
N MET A 76 5.11 8.98 7.97
CA MET A 76 6.08 8.54 6.98
C MET A 76 6.21 9.60 5.85
N ALA A 77 5.08 10.04 5.31
CA ALA A 77 5.06 11.02 4.24
C ALA A 77 5.65 12.37 4.68
N VAL A 78 5.30 12.83 5.88
CA VAL A 78 5.84 14.09 6.43
C VAL A 78 7.35 13.99 6.64
N ASN A 79 7.85 12.89 7.22
CA ASN A 79 9.30 12.72 7.46
C ASN A 79 10.09 12.70 6.13
N ILE A 80 9.52 12.08 5.09
CA ILE A 80 10.13 12.06 3.74
C ILE A 80 10.12 13.49 3.14
N GLU A 81 9.00 14.19 3.26
CA GLU A 81 8.87 15.59 2.77
C GLU A 81 9.82 16.52 3.50
N ASP A 82 9.90 16.41 4.84
CA ASP A 82 10.80 17.23 5.68
C ASP A 82 12.28 16.99 5.37
N ALA A 83 12.63 15.82 4.82
CA ALA A 83 13.99 15.53 4.36
C ALA A 83 14.31 16.22 3.02
N GLY A 84 13.33 16.84 2.36
CA GLY A 84 13.52 17.61 1.13
C GLY A 84 12.93 17.00 -0.13
N PHE A 85 12.24 15.87 -0.03
CA PHE A 85 11.62 15.22 -1.18
C PHE A 85 10.30 15.89 -1.57
N GLU A 86 9.95 15.80 -2.85
CA GLU A 86 8.61 16.14 -3.35
C GLU A 86 7.72 14.92 -3.26
N ILE A 87 6.64 14.97 -2.50
CA ILE A 87 5.62 13.90 -2.54
C ILE A 87 4.93 13.96 -3.90
N ARG A 88 4.93 12.84 -4.64
CA ARG A 88 4.38 12.77 -6.00
C ARG A 88 3.05 12.06 -6.07
N ASP A 89 2.88 11.01 -5.27
CA ASP A 89 1.63 10.23 -5.26
C ASP A 89 1.60 9.33 -4.00
N MET A 90 0.47 8.69 -3.81
CA MET A 90 0.32 7.56 -2.90
C MET A 90 -0.13 6.36 -3.72
N LEU A 91 0.67 5.29 -3.73
CA LEU A 91 0.26 4.04 -4.35
C LEU A 91 -0.45 3.18 -3.30
N GLY A 92 -1.42 2.41 -3.74
CA GLY A 92 -2.13 1.47 -2.87
C GLY A 92 -1.74 0.04 -3.20
N TRP A 93 -1.17 -0.69 -2.24
CA TRP A 93 -1.00 -2.13 -2.34
C TRP A 93 -2.21 -2.81 -1.69
N LEU A 94 -3.03 -3.50 -2.50
CA LEU A 94 -4.24 -4.18 -2.03
C LEU A 94 -4.00 -5.69 -2.00
N TYR A 95 -4.44 -6.35 -0.91
CA TYR A 95 -4.21 -7.79 -0.75
C TYR A 95 -5.31 -8.47 0.06
N GLY A 96 -5.62 -9.72 -0.32
CA GLY A 96 -6.65 -10.52 0.33
C GLY A 96 -6.19 -11.25 1.59
N SER A 97 -4.89 -11.43 1.76
CA SER A 97 -4.31 -12.31 2.79
C SER A 97 -4.21 -11.69 4.19
N GLY A 98 -4.66 -10.45 4.39
CA GLY A 98 -4.55 -9.75 5.66
C GLY A 98 -5.16 -10.50 6.84
N PHE A 99 -4.55 -10.38 8.01
CA PHE A 99 -4.99 -11.04 9.24
C PHE A 99 -5.52 -9.98 10.23
N PRO A 100 -6.78 -10.10 10.69
CA PRO A 100 -7.33 -9.12 11.64
C PRO A 100 -6.69 -9.25 13.02
N LYS A 101 -6.09 -8.16 13.50
CA LYS A 101 -5.56 -8.05 14.88
C LYS A 101 -6.65 -7.46 15.77
N SER A 102 -7.86 -8.03 15.69
CA SER A 102 -9.05 -7.52 16.37
C SER A 102 -9.27 -8.24 17.70
N HIS A 103 -9.43 -7.47 18.76
CA HIS A 103 -9.81 -8.01 20.06
C HIS A 103 -11.31 -8.33 20.07
N ASN A 104 -11.69 -9.52 20.49
CA ASN A 104 -13.09 -9.93 20.56
C ASN A 104 -13.75 -9.32 21.80
N ILE A 105 -14.60 -8.33 21.60
CA ILE A 105 -15.25 -7.57 22.68
C ILE A 105 -16.26 -8.44 23.42
N GLY A 106 -17.08 -9.22 22.71
CA GLY A 106 -18.05 -10.11 23.35
C GLY A 106 -17.38 -11.07 24.32
N LYS A 107 -16.27 -11.68 23.89
CA LYS A 107 -15.49 -12.59 24.75
C LYS A 107 -14.91 -11.88 25.98
N ALA A 108 -14.43 -10.64 25.79
CA ALA A 108 -13.86 -9.87 26.90
C ALA A 108 -14.95 -9.47 27.90
N VAL A 109 -16.11 -9.04 27.42
CA VAL A 109 -17.26 -8.68 28.28
C VAL A 109 -17.74 -9.92 29.07
N ASP A 110 -17.91 -11.05 28.41
CA ASP A 110 -18.33 -12.30 29.09
C ASP A 110 -17.34 -12.67 30.19
N LYS A 111 -16.03 -12.53 29.93
CA LYS A 111 -14.99 -12.80 30.93
C LYS A 111 -15.11 -11.87 32.15
N ILE A 112 -15.34 -10.57 31.92
CA ILE A 112 -15.49 -9.57 33.01
C ILE A 112 -16.74 -9.88 33.85
N GLN A 113 -17.84 -10.29 33.19
CA GLN A 113 -19.12 -10.58 33.84
C GLN A 113 -19.22 -11.99 34.43
N GLY A 114 -18.21 -12.84 34.18
CA GLY A 114 -18.25 -14.26 34.64
C GLY A 114 -19.22 -15.12 33.84
N ASN A 115 -19.66 -14.68 32.68
CA ASN A 115 -20.60 -15.42 31.84
C ASN A 115 -19.93 -16.62 31.18
N LYS A 116 -20.65 -17.73 31.15
CA LYS A 116 -20.20 -18.93 30.40
C LYS A 116 -20.52 -18.78 28.93
N ARG A 117 -19.60 -19.22 28.08
CA ARG A 117 -19.77 -19.21 26.61
C ARG A 117 -20.05 -20.65 26.16
N GLU A 118 -21.04 -20.82 25.32
CA GLU A 118 -21.43 -22.14 24.78
C GLU A 118 -20.49 -22.53 23.62
N VAL A 119 -20.14 -23.82 23.56
CA VAL A 119 -19.42 -24.39 22.43
C VAL A 119 -20.42 -24.62 21.30
N VAL A 120 -20.33 -23.85 20.23
CA VAL A 120 -21.25 -23.92 19.09
C VAL A 120 -20.67 -24.71 17.91
N GLY A 121 -19.40 -25.09 17.99
CA GLY A 121 -18.76 -25.84 16.93
C GLY A 121 -17.29 -26.05 17.19
N LYS A 122 -16.65 -26.74 16.26
CA LYS A 122 -15.20 -26.94 16.27
C LYS A 122 -14.63 -26.49 14.93
N ASN A 123 -13.42 -25.95 14.96
CA ASN A 123 -12.70 -25.61 13.75
C ASN A 123 -11.29 -26.20 13.85
N LYS A 124 -10.63 -26.34 12.70
CA LYS A 124 -9.24 -26.80 12.63
C LYS A 124 -8.35 -25.64 12.24
N SER A 125 -7.37 -25.35 13.07
CA SER A 125 -6.31 -24.46 12.64
C SER A 125 -5.45 -25.17 11.58
N GLY A 126 -4.93 -24.42 10.62
CA GLY A 126 -4.20 -24.98 9.48
C GLY A 126 -3.00 -25.84 9.87
N SER A 127 -2.39 -26.45 8.87
CA SER A 127 -1.23 -27.34 9.01
C SER A 127 -0.07 -26.69 9.77
N LYS A 128 0.76 -27.52 10.37
CA LYS A 128 2.02 -27.08 10.98
C LYS A 128 2.80 -26.15 10.06
N ARG A 129 3.18 -25.00 10.54
CA ARG A 129 3.99 -24.03 9.80
C ARG A 129 5.10 -23.51 10.70
N ASN A 130 6.30 -23.49 10.16
CA ASN A 130 7.39 -22.74 10.77
C ASN A 130 7.19 -21.28 10.36
N CYS A 131 7.04 -20.39 11.31
CA CYS A 131 6.87 -18.97 11.04
C CYS A 131 7.74 -18.17 12.01
N MET A 132 7.94 -16.91 11.68
CA MET A 132 8.79 -16.01 12.49
C MET A 132 8.36 -15.92 13.96
N ALA A 133 7.11 -16.26 14.27
CA ALA A 133 6.57 -16.26 15.63
C ALA A 133 6.76 -17.60 16.37
N GLY A 134 7.46 -18.57 15.74
CA GLY A 134 7.68 -19.90 16.33
C GLY A 134 6.85 -20.99 15.65
N ASP A 135 7.07 -22.23 16.09
CA ASP A 135 6.39 -23.39 15.52
C ASP A 135 4.90 -23.39 15.84
N PHE A 136 4.08 -23.32 14.83
CA PHE A 136 2.64 -23.43 14.98
C PHE A 136 2.23 -24.90 14.81
N LYS A 137 1.77 -25.50 15.90
CA LYS A 137 1.21 -26.87 15.89
C LYS A 137 -0.28 -26.77 15.60
N GLY A 138 -0.68 -27.01 14.38
CA GLY A 138 -2.09 -27.03 14.02
C GLY A 138 -2.90 -27.91 14.96
N GLY A 139 -4.19 -27.66 15.12
CA GLY A 139 -5.05 -28.42 16.00
C GLY A 139 -6.51 -28.04 15.92
N GLU A 140 -7.35 -28.81 16.58
CA GLU A 140 -8.78 -28.47 16.71
C GLU A 140 -8.96 -27.49 17.88
N TYR A 141 -9.87 -26.54 17.68
CA TYR A 141 -10.27 -25.61 18.73
C TYR A 141 -11.78 -25.41 18.71
N ASN A 142 -12.34 -25.15 19.87
CA ASN A 142 -13.78 -24.92 20.02
C ASN A 142 -14.12 -23.51 19.58
N ILE A 143 -15.20 -23.41 18.81
CA ILE A 143 -15.83 -22.13 18.51
C ILE A 143 -16.83 -21.87 19.62
N ASN A 144 -16.60 -20.81 20.39
CA ASN A 144 -17.43 -20.45 21.53
C ASN A 144 -18.24 -19.18 21.22
N LYS A 145 -19.51 -19.19 21.58
CA LYS A 145 -20.40 -18.04 21.40
C LYS A 145 -21.01 -17.63 22.74
N GLY A 146 -21.04 -16.33 23.00
CA GLY A 146 -21.72 -15.76 24.15
C GLY A 146 -23.09 -15.19 23.77
N ASN A 147 -23.81 -14.70 24.79
CA ASN A 147 -25.13 -14.11 24.59
C ASN A 147 -25.19 -12.61 24.93
N SER A 148 -24.04 -11.98 25.15
CA SER A 148 -23.99 -10.56 25.42
C SER A 148 -24.36 -9.75 24.16
N LYS A 149 -24.89 -8.55 24.35
CA LYS A 149 -25.20 -7.63 23.22
C LYS A 149 -23.96 -7.24 22.42
N TRP A 150 -22.77 -7.53 22.95
CA TRP A 150 -21.49 -7.24 22.31
C TRP A 150 -20.93 -8.43 21.53
N GLU A 151 -21.67 -9.53 21.41
CA GLU A 151 -21.21 -10.68 20.64
C GLU A 151 -21.06 -10.28 19.18
N GLY A 152 -19.92 -10.64 18.59
CA GLY A 152 -19.57 -10.28 17.22
C GLY A 152 -18.87 -8.91 17.06
N TRP A 153 -18.72 -8.17 18.16
CA TRP A 153 -18.01 -6.89 18.11
C TRP A 153 -16.50 -7.08 18.25
N GLY A 154 -15.74 -6.28 17.51
CA GLY A 154 -14.29 -6.28 17.54
C GLY A 154 -13.72 -4.87 17.58
N THR A 155 -12.39 -4.76 17.68
CA THR A 155 -11.69 -3.47 17.78
C THR A 155 -11.01 -3.03 16.50
N ALA A 156 -10.94 -3.88 15.47
CA ALA A 156 -10.20 -3.56 14.25
C ALA A 156 -10.77 -4.31 13.05
N LEU A 157 -10.62 -3.71 11.90
CA LEU A 157 -10.92 -4.37 10.61
C LEU A 157 -9.72 -5.23 10.18
N LYS A 158 -9.97 -6.15 9.27
CA LYS A 158 -8.93 -6.91 8.58
C LYS A 158 -8.13 -5.94 7.70
N PRO A 159 -6.80 -5.87 7.81
CA PRO A 159 -6.02 -5.06 6.89
C PRO A 159 -6.07 -5.66 5.49
N ALA A 160 -6.21 -4.82 4.49
CA ALA A 160 -6.25 -5.22 3.08
C ALA A 160 -5.59 -4.16 2.19
N HIS A 161 -4.91 -3.19 2.79
CA HIS A 161 -4.29 -2.07 2.09
C HIS A 161 -3.04 -1.63 2.82
N GLU A 162 -1.95 -1.49 2.09
CA GLU A 162 -0.73 -0.82 2.54
C GLU A 162 -0.48 0.36 1.60
N PRO A 163 -0.52 1.59 2.11
CA PRO A 163 -0.18 2.76 1.31
C PRO A 163 1.33 2.85 1.12
N ILE A 164 1.76 3.27 -0.07
CA ILE A 164 3.16 3.44 -0.41
C ILE A 164 3.38 4.92 -0.72
N VAL A 165 4.27 5.57 -0.01
CA VAL A 165 4.67 6.95 -0.32
C VAL A 165 5.52 6.91 -1.60
N MET A 166 5.06 7.62 -2.62
CA MET A 166 5.87 7.85 -3.82
C MET A 166 6.39 9.28 -3.77
N ALA A 167 7.69 9.44 -3.63
CA ALA A 167 8.33 10.75 -3.56
C ALA A 167 9.51 10.81 -4.54
N ARG A 168 9.99 12.01 -4.81
CA ARG A 168 11.05 12.23 -5.80
C ARG A 168 12.03 13.28 -5.28
N LYS A 169 13.33 13.05 -5.48
CA LYS A 169 14.33 14.08 -5.21
C LYS A 169 14.15 15.22 -6.22
N PRO A 170 13.96 16.47 -5.76
CA PRO A 170 13.75 17.60 -6.68
C PRO A 170 14.96 17.90 -7.55
N PHE A 171 14.72 18.63 -8.64
CA PHE A 171 15.74 19.09 -9.57
C PHE A 171 15.26 20.38 -10.25
N ASN A 172 16.18 21.19 -10.74
CA ASN A 172 15.91 22.56 -11.21
C ASN A 172 15.88 22.66 -12.74
N THR A 173 15.56 21.58 -13.46
CA THR A 173 15.51 21.56 -14.92
C THR A 173 14.19 20.93 -15.40
N SER A 174 13.99 20.80 -16.70
CA SER A 174 12.87 20.01 -17.20
C SER A 174 13.14 18.51 -16.96
N VAL A 175 12.08 17.71 -16.84
CA VAL A 175 12.21 16.24 -16.68
C VAL A 175 13.06 15.64 -17.80
N ALA A 176 12.82 16.07 -19.05
CA ALA A 176 13.58 15.57 -20.21
C ALA A 176 15.08 15.82 -20.06
N LYS A 177 15.45 17.04 -19.64
CA LYS A 177 16.85 17.40 -19.44
C LYS A 177 17.47 16.61 -18.28
N ASN A 178 16.72 16.42 -17.19
CA ASN A 178 17.19 15.62 -16.05
C ASN A 178 17.43 14.15 -16.45
N VAL A 179 16.51 13.57 -17.24
CA VAL A 179 16.66 12.19 -17.75
C VAL A 179 17.93 12.07 -18.59
N LEU A 180 18.19 13.03 -19.47
CA LEU A 180 19.40 13.02 -20.32
C LEU A 180 20.68 13.17 -19.50
N THR A 181 20.63 13.87 -18.37
CA THR A 181 21.82 14.12 -17.54
C THR A 181 22.06 13.02 -16.52
N HIS A 182 21.00 12.54 -15.84
CA HIS A 182 21.11 11.66 -14.67
C HIS A 182 20.48 10.28 -14.88
N GLY A 183 19.68 10.08 -15.94
CA GLY A 183 18.96 8.84 -16.18
C GLY A 183 17.70 8.69 -15.35
N THR A 184 17.32 9.69 -14.56
CA THR A 184 16.24 9.63 -13.57
C THR A 184 15.21 10.74 -13.77
N GLY A 185 14.04 10.62 -13.14
CA GLY A 185 12.98 11.65 -13.17
C GLY A 185 11.75 11.25 -13.96
N GLY A 186 11.87 10.28 -14.87
CA GLY A 186 10.74 9.71 -15.60
C GLY A 186 10.27 8.41 -14.95
N ILE A 187 9.06 8.00 -15.31
CA ILE A 187 8.52 6.67 -14.96
C ILE A 187 8.39 5.90 -16.28
N ASN A 188 8.86 4.66 -16.30
CA ASN A 188 8.76 3.81 -17.48
C ASN A 188 7.34 3.26 -17.60
N ILE A 189 6.46 4.06 -18.15
CA ILE A 189 5.02 3.77 -18.25
C ILE A 189 4.78 2.48 -19.04
N ASP A 190 5.53 2.25 -20.11
CA ASP A 190 5.28 1.10 -20.98
C ASP A 190 5.59 -0.23 -20.28
N GLU A 191 6.64 -0.28 -19.47
CA GLU A 191 6.95 -1.45 -18.65
C GLU A 191 5.95 -1.67 -17.50
N CYS A 192 5.23 -0.61 -17.11
CA CYS A 192 4.22 -0.68 -16.05
C CYS A 192 2.81 -0.97 -16.57
N ARG A 193 2.61 -1.09 -17.87
CA ARG A 193 1.28 -1.35 -18.44
C ARG A 193 0.74 -2.70 -18.00
N VAL A 194 -0.58 -2.76 -17.83
CA VAL A 194 -1.27 -3.97 -17.35
C VAL A 194 -2.40 -4.36 -18.29
N GLY A 195 -2.50 -5.64 -18.58
CA GLY A 195 -3.62 -6.25 -19.30
C GLY A 195 -3.86 -5.68 -20.70
N THR A 196 -4.09 -6.57 -21.65
CA THR A 196 -4.40 -6.21 -23.03
C THR A 196 -5.90 -6.35 -23.34
N GLU A 197 -6.73 -6.55 -22.30
CA GLU A 197 -8.17 -6.74 -22.47
C GLU A 197 -8.82 -5.53 -23.15
N ARG A 198 -9.83 -5.81 -23.93
CA ARG A 198 -10.62 -4.79 -24.61
C ARG A 198 -11.28 -3.85 -23.59
N THR A 199 -11.07 -2.57 -23.76
CA THR A 199 -11.72 -1.54 -22.94
C THR A 199 -12.87 -0.90 -23.71
N LYS A 200 -13.96 -0.66 -23.00
CA LYS A 200 -15.14 0.00 -23.55
C LYS A 200 -14.80 1.48 -23.78
N THR A 201 -14.82 1.88 -25.04
CA THR A 201 -14.54 3.27 -25.40
C THR A 201 -15.84 4.06 -25.43
N THR A 202 -15.94 5.05 -24.57
CA THR A 202 -17.05 5.99 -24.55
C THR A 202 -16.55 7.36 -24.96
N ILE A 203 -17.24 8.00 -25.88
CA ILE A 203 -16.98 9.41 -26.19
C ILE A 203 -18.12 10.24 -25.63
N LYS A 204 -17.75 11.41 -25.16
CA LYS A 204 -18.69 12.44 -24.79
C LYS A 204 -19.37 12.95 -26.06
N ASP A 205 -20.66 12.74 -26.17
CA ASP A 205 -21.40 13.27 -27.33
C ASP A 205 -21.71 14.73 -27.06
N LEU A 206 -20.97 15.58 -27.73
CA LEU A 206 -21.14 17.03 -27.62
C LEU A 206 -22.18 17.57 -28.61
N SER A 207 -22.77 16.72 -29.45
CA SER A 207 -23.71 17.18 -30.47
C SER A 207 -24.98 17.80 -29.87
N GLU A 208 -25.33 17.46 -28.64
CA GLU A 208 -26.53 17.99 -27.96
C GLU A 208 -26.19 18.98 -26.83
N ALA A 209 -24.92 19.38 -26.71
CA ALA A 209 -24.49 20.31 -25.67
C ALA A 209 -24.81 21.77 -26.05
N HIS A 210 -26.08 22.04 -26.35
CA HIS A 210 -26.53 23.41 -26.59
C HIS A 210 -27.26 23.94 -25.35
N GLY A 211 -26.64 24.90 -24.73
CA GLY A 211 -27.31 25.79 -23.79
C GLY A 211 -27.11 25.55 -22.30
N ASN A 212 -27.05 26.61 -21.65
CA ASN A 212 -27.12 26.90 -20.20
C ASN A 212 -25.88 26.60 -19.37
N LYS A 213 -25.24 27.68 -19.05
CA LYS A 213 -24.03 27.77 -18.21
C LYS A 213 -24.25 27.30 -16.75
N PHE A 214 -25.46 27.02 -16.35
CA PHE A 214 -25.81 26.58 -14.97
C PHE A 214 -27.02 25.65 -15.01
N GLY A 215 -26.78 24.36 -15.22
CA GLY A 215 -27.85 23.38 -15.18
C GLY A 215 -27.30 21.97 -15.31
N LYS A 216 -28.10 21.00 -14.95
CA LYS A 216 -27.75 19.58 -15.09
C LYS A 216 -27.23 19.31 -16.49
N SER A 217 -25.96 18.99 -16.60
CA SER A 217 -25.37 18.67 -17.91
C SER A 217 -26.03 17.40 -18.43
N GLY A 218 -26.85 17.55 -19.44
CA GLY A 218 -27.43 16.42 -20.17
C GLY A 218 -26.42 15.75 -21.09
N ILE A 219 -25.16 15.63 -20.63
CA ILE A 219 -24.11 15.02 -21.43
C ILE A 219 -24.42 13.54 -21.60
N LYS A 220 -24.72 13.16 -22.81
CA LYS A 220 -24.90 11.76 -23.18
C LYS A 220 -23.55 11.18 -23.60
N TYR A 221 -23.26 10.01 -23.09
CA TYR A 221 -22.06 9.26 -23.48
C TYR A 221 -22.47 8.20 -24.50
N LYS A 222 -21.90 8.29 -25.68
CA LYS A 222 -22.12 7.29 -26.72
C LYS A 222 -21.01 6.25 -26.65
N THR A 223 -21.36 4.99 -26.47
CA THR A 223 -20.40 3.90 -26.55
C THR A 223 -20.05 3.64 -28.00
N LEU A 224 -18.81 3.82 -28.37
CA LEU A 224 -18.30 3.61 -29.73
C LEU A 224 -17.89 2.16 -30.00
N GLY A 225 -17.90 1.31 -28.98
CA GLY A 225 -17.44 -0.05 -29.10
C GLY A 225 -16.25 -0.34 -28.21
N TYR A 226 -15.52 -1.35 -28.54
CA TYR A 226 -14.31 -1.76 -27.79
C TYR A 226 -13.08 -1.38 -28.57
N LYS A 227 -12.17 -0.68 -27.93
CA LYS A 227 -10.84 -0.41 -28.47
C LYS A 227 -9.89 -1.49 -27.98
N GLU A 228 -9.18 -2.10 -28.90
CA GLU A 228 -8.08 -2.99 -28.56
C GLU A 228 -6.90 -2.15 -28.07
N ASN A 229 -6.23 -2.63 -27.06
CA ASN A 229 -5.11 -1.95 -26.43
C ASN A 229 -3.93 -2.92 -26.37
N PRO A 230 -3.26 -3.16 -27.50
CA PRO A 230 -2.24 -4.21 -27.58
C PRO A 230 -1.06 -3.97 -26.64
N GLU A 231 -0.81 -2.71 -26.28
CA GLU A 231 0.28 -2.34 -25.36
C GLU A 231 -0.12 -2.47 -23.89
N GLY A 232 -1.41 -2.74 -23.61
CA GLY A 232 -1.92 -2.75 -22.24
C GLY A 232 -2.41 -1.38 -21.78
N ARG A 233 -3.10 -1.38 -20.65
CA ARG A 233 -3.68 -0.16 -20.09
C ARG A 233 -2.63 0.66 -19.35
N PHE A 234 -2.76 1.98 -19.40
CA PHE A 234 -1.94 2.90 -18.62
C PHE A 234 -2.01 2.49 -17.14
N PRO A 235 -0.87 2.41 -16.44
CA PRO A 235 -0.86 1.97 -15.06
C PRO A 235 -1.60 2.95 -14.14
N ALA A 236 -2.30 2.39 -13.16
CA ALA A 236 -2.93 3.17 -12.09
C ALA A 236 -2.04 3.17 -10.85
N ASN A 237 -2.37 4.02 -9.90
CA ASN A 237 -1.65 4.06 -8.63
C ASN A 237 -2.17 3.00 -7.63
N ILE A 238 -2.73 1.92 -8.14
CA ILE A 238 -3.19 0.78 -7.33
C ILE A 238 -2.55 -0.49 -7.87
N ILE A 239 -1.95 -1.24 -6.98
CA ILE A 239 -1.33 -2.55 -7.23
C ILE A 239 -2.08 -3.57 -6.35
N HIS A 240 -2.29 -4.78 -6.83
CA HIS A 240 -2.98 -5.80 -6.03
C HIS A 240 -2.33 -7.18 -6.24
N ASP A 241 -2.55 -8.04 -5.25
CA ASP A 241 -1.97 -9.39 -5.20
C ASP A 241 -2.65 -10.39 -6.15
N GLY A 242 -3.67 -9.95 -6.88
CA GLY A 242 -4.42 -10.83 -7.79
C GLY A 242 -5.43 -11.75 -7.12
N SER A 243 -5.57 -11.66 -5.80
CA SER A 243 -6.53 -12.52 -5.06
C SER A 243 -7.97 -12.21 -5.45
N GLU A 244 -8.85 -13.20 -5.33
CA GLU A 244 -10.30 -13.03 -5.57
C GLU A 244 -10.91 -11.93 -4.70
N GLU A 245 -10.46 -11.82 -3.51
CA GLU A 245 -10.87 -10.76 -2.60
C GLU A 245 -10.52 -9.34 -3.12
N UNK A 246 -9.55 -9.30 -3.68
CA UNK A 246 -9.10 -8.07 -4.24
C UNK A 246 -9.71 -7.81 -5.57
N UNK A 247 -9.93 -8.78 -6.18
CA UNK A 247 -10.54 -8.72 -7.43
C UNK A 247 -12.02 -8.55 -7.31
N UNK A 248 -12.41 -8.87 -6.37
CA UNK A 248 -13.72 -8.70 -6.02
C UNK A 248 -14.09 -7.32 -5.75
N UNK A 249 -13.34 -6.77 -5.66
CA UNK A 249 -13.64 -5.48 -5.54
C UNK A 249 -14.55 -4.95 -6.53
N ARG A 250 -14.83 -5.55 -7.49
CA ARG A 250 -15.97 -5.29 -8.37
C ARG A 250 -17.31 -5.35 -7.63
N SER A 251 -17.35 -5.89 -6.47
CA SER A 251 -18.57 -6.01 -5.66
C SER A 251 -18.66 -5.02 -4.49
N ILE A 252 -17.78 -4.05 -4.39
CA ILE A 252 -18.00 -2.96 -3.44
C ILE A 252 -19.15 -2.11 -4.00
N ARG A 253 -20.35 -2.57 -3.73
CA ARG A 253 -21.53 -1.74 -3.88
C ARG A 253 -21.42 -0.65 -2.82
N SER A 254 -21.57 0.58 -3.23
CA SER A 254 -21.64 1.75 -2.36
C SER A 254 -22.40 1.46 -1.07
N ILE A 255 -21.75 1.61 0.05
CA ILE A 255 -22.38 1.67 1.37
C ILE A 255 -23.31 2.90 1.41
#